data_be414d7bef6c6cdc3ed7a398bc35f90b
#
_entry.id   be414d7bef6c6cdc3ed7a398bc35f90b
#
_cell.length_a   1.000
_cell.length_b   1.000
_cell.length_c   1.000
_cell.angle_alpha   90.00
_cell.angle_beta   90.00
_cell.angle_gamma   90.00
#
_symmetry.space_group_name_H-M   'P 1'
#
loop_
_entity.id
_entity.type
_entity.pdbx_description
1 polymer ?
#
loop_
_entity_poly.entity_id
_entity_poly.type
_entity_poly.pdbx_seq_one_letter_code
_entity_poly.pdbx_strand_id
1 'polypeptide(L)'
;MTSFRLERLDHVSLNVGDRPASIAWYRDVMGLEQRNEPREDDWPVFMGEFGKCVALFQAAVRSAERAKESTGLRHVAFMVGANDLERAQEHLRAHGVEFRSEDHGNALSVYLTDPDGNVVELTTYER
;
A
#
# COMPACT_ATOMS: atom_id res chain seq x y z
N MET A 1 18.91 12.93 21.80
CA MET A 1 17.77 12.10 22.28
C MET A 1 16.53 12.97 22.44
N THR A 2 15.40 12.42 22.16
CA THR A 2 14.12 13.11 22.34
C THR A 2 13.54 12.81 23.72
N SER A 3 12.63 13.68 24.18
CA SER A 3 11.88 13.47 25.43
C SER A 3 10.71 12.51 25.27
N PHE A 4 10.50 12.00 24.05
CA PHE A 4 9.43 11.04 23.72
C PHE A 4 9.96 9.97 22.77
N ARG A 5 9.23 8.87 22.62
CA ARG A 5 9.56 7.79 21.68
C ARG A 5 8.40 7.59 20.70
N LEU A 6 8.77 7.38 19.44
CA LEU A 6 7.80 6.86 18.47
C LEU A 6 7.60 5.37 18.74
N GLU A 7 6.36 4.92 18.83
CA GLU A 7 6.08 3.50 19.07
C GLU A 7 6.11 2.69 17.77
N ARG A 8 5.42 3.18 16.76
CA ARG A 8 5.32 2.51 15.46
C ARG A 8 4.66 3.45 14.45
N LEU A 9 4.67 3.03 13.21
CA LEU A 9 3.86 3.68 12.19
C LEU A 9 2.39 3.27 12.40
N ASP A 10 1.48 4.25 12.45
CA ASP A 10 0.05 3.98 12.62
C ASP A 10 -0.60 3.65 11.28
N HIS A 11 -0.50 4.58 10.34
CA HIS A 11 -1.06 4.41 8.99
C HIS A 11 -0.39 5.34 8.00
N VAL A 12 -0.60 5.05 6.72
CA VAL A 12 -0.25 5.95 5.61
C VAL A 12 -1.56 6.39 4.97
N SER A 13 -1.72 7.70 4.77
CA SER A 13 -2.92 8.25 4.14
C SER A 13 -2.67 8.54 2.67
N LEU A 14 -3.61 8.12 1.82
CA LEU A 14 -3.56 8.32 0.38
C LEU A 14 -4.82 9.06 -0.06
N ASN A 15 -4.65 10.02 -0.95
CA ASN A 15 -5.76 10.63 -1.68
C ASN A 15 -5.98 9.80 -2.95
N VAL A 16 -7.17 9.24 -3.11
CA VAL A 16 -7.49 8.34 -4.22
C VAL A 16 -8.60 8.93 -5.09
N GLY A 17 -8.51 8.68 -6.39
CA GLY A 17 -9.45 9.24 -7.35
C GLY A 17 -10.82 8.59 -7.35
N ASP A 18 -10.88 7.29 -7.05
CA ASP A 18 -12.11 6.50 -6.96
C ASP A 18 -12.02 5.64 -5.72
N ARG A 19 -12.56 6.12 -4.61
CA ARG A 19 -12.43 5.42 -3.33
C ARG A 19 -13.06 4.03 -3.31
N PRO A 20 -14.25 3.79 -3.88
CA PRO A 20 -14.78 2.43 -3.98
C PRO A 20 -13.86 1.47 -4.71
N ALA A 21 -13.26 1.89 -5.81
CA ALA A 21 -12.30 1.07 -6.56
C ALA A 21 -11.03 0.80 -5.75
N SER A 22 -10.53 1.79 -5.02
CA SER A 22 -9.35 1.64 -4.17
C SER A 22 -9.63 0.73 -2.97
N ILE A 23 -10.80 0.84 -2.35
CA ILE A 23 -11.22 -0.07 -1.28
C ILE A 23 -11.20 -1.51 -1.79
N ALA A 24 -11.81 -1.76 -2.95
CA ALA A 24 -11.83 -3.10 -3.54
C ALA A 24 -10.42 -3.60 -3.84
N TRP A 25 -9.55 -2.74 -4.37
CA TRP A 25 -8.18 -3.12 -4.69
C TRP A 25 -7.37 -3.48 -3.43
N TYR A 26 -7.40 -2.63 -2.40
CA TYR A 26 -6.65 -2.91 -1.17
C TYR A 26 -7.21 -4.13 -0.42
N ARG A 27 -8.51 -4.38 -0.53
CA ARG A 27 -9.11 -5.61 0.02
C ARG A 27 -8.73 -6.84 -0.78
N ASP A 28 -8.93 -6.83 -2.10
CA ASP A 28 -8.87 -8.04 -2.94
C ASP A 28 -7.44 -8.35 -3.38
N VAL A 29 -6.63 -7.33 -3.64
CA VAL A 29 -5.24 -7.49 -4.08
C VAL A 29 -4.29 -7.58 -2.89
N MET A 30 -4.43 -6.65 -1.94
CA MET A 30 -3.50 -6.58 -0.79
C MET A 30 -3.97 -7.36 0.44
N GLY A 31 -5.20 -7.83 0.46
CA GLY A 31 -5.72 -8.59 1.59
C GLY A 31 -5.94 -7.77 2.85
N LEU A 32 -6.12 -6.45 2.71
CA LEU A 32 -6.38 -5.57 3.85
C LEU A 32 -7.87 -5.52 4.12
N GLU A 33 -8.24 -5.66 5.39
CA GLU A 33 -9.64 -5.61 5.81
C GLU A 33 -10.11 -4.16 5.93
N GLN A 34 -11.29 -3.87 5.37
CA GLN A 34 -11.95 -2.58 5.55
C GLN A 34 -12.44 -2.45 6.98
N ARG A 35 -12.04 -1.36 7.68
CA ARG A 35 -12.33 -1.18 9.10
C ARG A 35 -13.56 -0.34 9.38
N ASN A 36 -13.93 0.55 8.47
CA ASN A 36 -15.06 1.46 8.64
C ASN A 36 -15.74 1.75 7.31
N GLU A 37 -16.99 2.20 7.39
CA GLU A 37 -17.75 2.59 6.20
C GLU A 37 -17.37 4.01 5.76
N PRO A 38 -17.48 4.33 4.45
CA PRO A 38 -17.30 5.69 3.96
C PRO A 38 -18.28 6.67 4.61
N ARG A 39 -17.79 7.89 4.85
CA ARG A 39 -18.60 8.99 5.38
C ARG A 39 -18.63 10.12 4.36
N GLU A 40 -19.67 10.95 4.45
CA GLU A 40 -19.83 12.10 3.55
C GLU A 40 -18.83 13.22 3.86
N ASP A 41 -18.35 13.28 5.11
CA ASP A 41 -17.33 14.25 5.51
C ASP A 41 -15.92 13.79 5.09
N ASP A 42 -14.91 14.60 5.33
CA ASP A 42 -13.53 14.30 4.98
C ASP A 42 -12.90 13.32 5.98
N TRP A 43 -13.50 12.14 6.11
CA TRP A 43 -13.01 11.07 6.95
C TRP A 43 -12.57 9.89 6.07
N PRO A 44 -11.40 9.30 6.34
CA PRO A 44 -10.91 8.23 5.48
C PRO A 44 -11.60 6.89 5.75
N VAL A 45 -11.44 5.98 4.80
CA VAL A 45 -11.69 4.56 5.02
C VAL A 45 -10.35 3.91 5.35
N PHE A 46 -10.27 3.26 6.50
CA PHE A 46 -9.07 2.57 6.94
C PHE A 46 -9.08 1.13 6.42
N MET A 47 -7.99 0.74 5.76
CA MET A 47 -7.78 -0.61 5.25
C MET A 47 -6.62 -1.23 6.03
N GLY A 48 -6.90 -2.31 6.78
CA GLY A 48 -5.90 -3.01 7.57
C GLY A 48 -5.81 -2.57 9.01
N GLU A 49 -4.91 -3.20 9.75
CA GLU A 49 -4.68 -2.96 11.17
C GLU A 49 -3.49 -2.05 11.39
N PHE A 50 -3.30 -1.60 12.63
CA PHE A 50 -2.13 -0.81 13.00
C PHE A 50 -0.84 -1.51 12.60
N GLY A 51 0.10 -0.74 12.04
CA GLY A 51 1.36 -1.26 11.53
C GLY A 51 1.29 -1.71 10.07
N LYS A 52 0.11 -1.96 9.55
CA LYS A 52 -0.12 -2.30 8.14
C LYS A 52 -1.46 -1.72 7.69
N CYS A 53 -1.61 -0.42 7.85
CA CYS A 53 -2.87 0.28 7.58
C CYS A 53 -2.67 1.39 6.56
N VAL A 54 -3.59 1.45 5.60
CA VAL A 54 -3.68 2.53 4.62
C VAL A 54 -5.03 3.23 4.83
N ALA A 55 -5.00 4.55 4.95
CA ALA A 55 -6.20 5.36 5.08
C ALA A 55 -6.51 6.00 3.72
N LEU A 56 -7.71 5.77 3.20
CA LEU A 56 -8.11 6.22 1.87
C LEU A 56 -9.04 7.42 1.98
N PHE A 57 -8.57 8.56 1.50
CA PHE A 57 -9.36 9.78 1.37
C PHE A 57 -9.82 9.92 -0.08
N GLN A 58 -11.07 10.30 -0.29
CA GLN A 58 -11.53 10.64 -1.63
C GLN A 58 -10.93 11.99 -2.05
N ALA A 59 -10.13 11.98 -3.11
CA ALA A 59 -9.56 13.22 -3.62
C ALA A 59 -10.64 14.11 -4.23
N ALA A 60 -10.57 15.40 -3.93
CA ALA A 60 -11.48 16.39 -4.53
C ALA A 60 -11.07 16.71 -5.98
N VAL A 61 -9.79 16.63 -6.27
CA VAL A 61 -9.22 16.95 -7.59
C VAL A 61 -8.16 15.91 -7.94
N ARG A 62 -8.21 15.38 -9.16
CA ARG A 62 -7.14 14.53 -9.68
C ARG A 62 -5.94 15.40 -10.03
N SER A 63 -4.79 15.06 -9.47
CA SER A 63 -3.55 15.71 -9.84
C SER A 63 -2.96 15.09 -11.12
N ALA A 64 -2.04 15.80 -11.74
CA ALA A 64 -1.22 15.26 -12.80
C ALA A 64 -0.33 14.14 -12.24
N GLU A 65 0.10 13.23 -13.12
CA GLU A 65 1.02 12.15 -12.77
C GLU A 65 2.29 12.72 -12.14
N ARG A 66 2.69 12.15 -11.00
CA ARG A 66 3.91 12.58 -10.33
C ARG A 66 5.13 11.93 -10.97
N ALA A 67 6.15 12.72 -11.22
CA ALA A 67 7.42 12.18 -11.69
C ALA A 67 8.07 11.33 -10.59
N LYS A 68 8.68 10.22 -11.00
CA LYS A 68 9.31 9.26 -10.09
C LYS A 68 10.37 9.88 -9.17
N GLU A 69 11.12 10.84 -9.67
CA GLU A 69 12.18 11.52 -8.94
C GLU A 69 11.73 12.79 -8.22
N SER A 70 10.45 13.13 -8.27
CA SER A 70 9.96 14.33 -7.58
C SER A 70 9.90 14.09 -6.07
N THR A 71 9.89 15.19 -5.31
CA THR A 71 9.76 15.11 -3.85
C THR A 71 8.41 14.50 -3.47
N GLY A 72 8.37 13.80 -2.34
CA GLY A 72 7.17 13.19 -1.82
C GLY A 72 7.36 11.71 -1.52
N LEU A 73 6.26 11.03 -1.30
CA LEU A 73 6.26 9.61 -1.01
C LEU A 73 6.64 8.81 -2.26
N ARG A 74 7.63 7.94 -2.14
CA ARG A 74 8.09 7.10 -3.25
C ARG A 74 7.28 5.81 -3.35
N HIS A 75 7.11 5.12 -2.23
CA HIS A 75 6.29 3.90 -2.15
C HIS A 75 5.93 3.58 -0.71
N VAL A 76 5.02 2.64 -0.54
CA VAL A 76 4.68 2.03 0.75
C VAL A 76 5.13 0.58 0.69
N ALA A 77 5.93 0.14 1.66
CA ALA A 77 6.43 -1.23 1.72
C ALA A 77 5.80 -1.98 2.88
N PHE A 78 5.31 -3.19 2.60
CA PHE A 78 4.84 -4.13 3.60
C PHE A 78 5.81 -5.30 3.67
N MET A 79 6.13 -5.72 4.89
CA MET A 79 6.96 -6.90 5.09
C MET A 79 6.11 -8.16 5.07
N VAL A 80 6.62 -9.19 4.40
CA VAL A 80 6.03 -10.53 4.40
C VAL A 80 7.14 -11.56 4.67
N GLY A 81 6.76 -12.76 5.06
CA GLY A 81 7.71 -13.88 5.14
C GLY A 81 8.09 -14.38 3.75
N ALA A 82 9.18 -15.15 3.64
CA ALA A 82 9.67 -15.64 2.36
C ALA A 82 8.63 -16.49 1.63
N ASN A 83 7.95 -17.39 2.35
CA ASN A 83 6.90 -18.24 1.76
C ASN A 83 5.70 -17.41 1.32
N ASP A 84 5.38 -16.35 2.04
CA ASP A 84 4.27 -15.47 1.68
C ASP A 84 4.60 -14.59 0.49
N LEU A 85 5.86 -14.28 0.24
CA LEU A 85 6.25 -13.55 -0.97
C LEU A 85 5.93 -14.38 -2.22
N GLU A 86 6.18 -15.68 -2.20
CA GLU A 86 5.82 -16.59 -3.31
C GLU A 86 4.30 -16.68 -3.47
N ARG A 87 3.57 -16.85 -2.37
CA ARG A 87 2.10 -16.89 -2.38
C ARG A 87 1.50 -15.59 -2.89
N ALA A 88 2.11 -14.46 -2.53
CA ALA A 88 1.69 -13.16 -3.01
C ALA A 88 1.82 -13.07 -4.53
N GLN A 89 2.93 -13.52 -5.09
CA GLN A 89 3.13 -13.51 -6.53
C GLN A 89 2.09 -14.36 -7.27
N GLU A 90 1.77 -15.54 -6.73
CA GLU A 90 0.70 -16.40 -7.28
C GLU A 90 -0.66 -15.69 -7.21
N HIS A 91 -0.95 -15.07 -6.08
CA HIS A 91 -2.18 -14.30 -5.87
C HIS A 91 -2.30 -13.15 -6.86
N LEU A 92 -1.23 -12.38 -7.05
CA LEU A 92 -1.22 -11.26 -7.99
C LEU A 92 -1.46 -11.73 -9.43
N ARG A 93 -0.82 -12.82 -9.84
CA ARG A 93 -1.06 -13.40 -11.17
C ARG A 93 -2.51 -13.85 -11.33
N ALA A 94 -3.08 -14.47 -10.31
CA ALA A 94 -4.47 -14.93 -10.34
C ALA A 94 -5.46 -13.77 -10.46
N HIS A 95 -5.10 -12.59 -9.97
CA HIS A 95 -5.93 -11.39 -10.05
C HIS A 95 -5.58 -10.50 -11.24
N GLY A 96 -4.68 -10.95 -12.13
CA GLY A 96 -4.29 -10.18 -13.31
C GLY A 96 -3.52 -8.91 -13.00
N VAL A 97 -2.85 -8.86 -11.85
CA VAL A 97 -2.08 -7.70 -11.42
C VAL A 97 -0.64 -7.83 -11.90
N GLU A 98 -0.16 -6.82 -12.62
CA GLU A 98 1.24 -6.78 -13.05
C GLU A 98 2.13 -6.39 -11.87
N PHE A 99 3.29 -7.02 -11.80
CA PHE A 99 4.28 -6.71 -10.77
C PHE A 99 5.69 -6.95 -11.31
N ARG A 100 6.66 -6.38 -10.60
CA ARG A 100 8.08 -6.52 -10.91
C ARG A 100 8.79 -7.07 -9.68
N SER A 101 9.63 -8.07 -9.86
CA SER A 101 10.43 -8.66 -8.79
C SER A 101 11.86 -8.12 -8.84
N GLU A 102 12.43 -7.83 -7.68
CA GLU A 102 13.82 -7.39 -7.56
C GLU A 102 14.52 -8.09 -6.41
N ASP A 103 15.79 -8.40 -6.62
CA ASP A 103 16.69 -8.92 -5.60
C ASP A 103 17.66 -7.81 -5.21
N HIS A 104 17.51 -7.31 -3.98
CA HIS A 104 18.35 -6.23 -3.45
C HIS A 104 19.60 -6.73 -2.72
N GLY A 105 19.86 -8.05 -2.75
CA GLY A 105 20.95 -8.67 -2.02
C GLY A 105 20.57 -9.03 -0.59
N ASN A 106 20.14 -8.05 0.20
CA ASN A 106 19.66 -8.27 1.58
C ASN A 106 18.15 -8.45 1.70
N ALA A 107 17.43 -8.22 0.63
CA ALA A 107 15.96 -8.34 0.60
C ALA A 107 15.50 -8.79 -0.78
N LEU A 108 14.38 -9.49 -0.82
CA LEU A 108 13.65 -9.81 -2.05
C LEU A 108 12.37 -9.01 -2.03
N SER A 109 12.03 -8.39 -3.15
CA SER A 109 10.89 -7.48 -3.22
C SER A 109 10.05 -7.68 -4.47
N VAL A 110 8.78 -7.38 -4.33
CA VAL A 110 7.80 -7.33 -5.43
C VAL A 110 7.18 -5.94 -5.41
N TYR A 111 7.15 -5.28 -6.56
CA TYR A 111 6.59 -3.93 -6.74
C TYR A 111 5.38 -3.99 -7.62
N LEU A 112 4.32 -3.32 -7.20
CA LEU A 112 3.08 -3.18 -7.96
C LEU A 112 2.52 -1.77 -7.76
N THR A 113 1.52 -1.40 -8.55
CA THR A 113 0.88 -0.09 -8.42
C THR A 113 -0.59 -0.24 -8.10
N ASP A 114 -1.09 0.64 -7.25
CA ASP A 114 -2.52 0.72 -6.95
C ASP A 114 -3.27 1.43 -8.09
N PRO A 115 -4.62 1.56 -8.02
CA PRO A 115 -5.39 2.20 -9.10
C PRO A 115 -5.01 3.65 -9.42
N ASP A 116 -4.38 4.36 -8.49
CA ASP A 116 -3.92 5.74 -8.69
C ASP A 116 -2.45 5.85 -9.04
N GLY A 117 -1.77 4.71 -9.23
CA GLY A 117 -0.34 4.68 -9.55
C GLY A 117 0.56 4.78 -8.34
N ASN A 118 0.03 4.68 -7.12
CA ASN A 118 0.87 4.60 -5.92
C ASN A 118 1.63 3.27 -5.93
N VAL A 119 2.93 3.34 -5.72
CA VAL A 119 3.78 2.15 -5.72
C VAL A 119 3.67 1.46 -4.37
N VAL A 120 3.36 0.18 -4.41
CA VAL A 120 3.32 -0.69 -3.23
C VAL A 120 4.41 -1.75 -3.38
N GLU A 121 5.15 -1.98 -2.32
CA GLU A 121 6.20 -2.99 -2.28
C GLU A 121 5.84 -4.06 -1.26
N LEU A 122 6.03 -5.32 -1.64
CA LEU A 122 6.06 -6.45 -0.71
C LEU A 122 7.50 -6.88 -0.60
N THR A 123 8.03 -6.93 0.62
CA THR A 123 9.45 -7.20 0.81
C THR A 123 9.67 -8.23 1.92
N THR A 124 10.70 -9.03 1.76
CA THR A 124 11.16 -9.95 2.81
C THR A 124 12.67 -9.87 2.94
N TYR A 125 13.14 -9.95 4.18
CA TYR A 125 14.56 -10.08 4.49
C TYR A 125 14.97 -11.53 4.74
N GLU A 126 14.01 -12.43 4.67
CA GLU A 126 14.27 -13.89 4.74
C GLU A 126 14.70 -14.41 3.37
N ARG A 127 15.77 -15.21 3.34
CA ARG A 127 16.32 -15.76 2.09
C ARG A 127 16.50 -17.26 2.19
#